data_7f0f7a8c578c7090b5b6fbfc19d99996
#
_entry.id   7f0f7a8c578c7090b5b6fbfc19d99996
#
_cell.length_a   1.000
_cell.length_b   1.000
_cell.length_c   1.000
_cell.angle_alpha   90.00
_cell.angle_beta   90.00
_cell.angle_gamma   90.00
#
_symmetry.space_group_name_H-M   'P 1'
#
loop_
_entity.id
_entity.type
_entity.pdbx_description
1 polymer ?
#
loop_
_entity_poly.entity_id
_entity_poly.type
_entity_poly.pdbx_seq_one_letter_code
_entity_poly.pdbx_strand_id
1 'polypeptide(L)'
;MASPKEILKQVQDDDMPHWRLPAHPANRRSMRFFSDNAAAVHPRVMQAIQAADRLDTAYDGDRLSRSLDGRLSALFGTEVAALWVPSGTAANCLALAALCPPHGGIVCHRDAHIQNDEGGAPEFYTHGAKLFLAEGEGAKLTPAAIEAVLDAIPDDVHRVQPHAISITNATEYGRVYTPAEVAAIGDLARGRGLGFHMDGARFANAVATLGCTPAAVTWQAGVDALSFGFVKNGAMSAECLVFFDPDLAAVTRYRRKRAGLLLSKGRYLAAQVLAMLDDDLWLDTARAANARAATLAAAGGDRLIHPVEANEVFLRATPDEAAALRAKGFDFYDWAPGEIRLVTAWDSDEGDVGALADAIAAL
;
A
#
# COMPACT_ATOMS: atom_id res chain seq x y z
N MET A 1 6.56 35.08 -22.16
CA MET A 1 5.84 34.00 -21.41
C MET A 1 5.66 32.87 -22.39
N ALA A 2 6.20 31.71 -22.08
CA ALA A 2 6.04 30.49 -22.90
C ALA A 2 4.57 30.08 -22.96
N SER A 3 4.12 29.52 -24.07
CA SER A 3 2.75 29.05 -24.22
C SER A 3 2.50 27.81 -23.34
N PRO A 4 1.26 27.51 -22.93
CA PRO A 4 0.94 26.30 -22.16
C PRO A 4 1.42 24.99 -22.84
N LYS A 5 1.54 24.98 -24.18
CA LYS A 5 2.08 23.84 -24.95
C LYS A 5 3.60 23.74 -24.86
N GLU A 6 4.31 24.84 -24.71
CA GLU A 6 5.78 24.84 -24.52
C GLU A 6 6.14 24.48 -23.09
N ILE A 7 5.34 24.90 -22.09
CA ILE A 7 5.50 24.49 -20.69
C ILE A 7 5.25 22.98 -20.54
N LEU A 8 4.21 22.44 -21.18
CA LEU A 8 3.94 21.00 -21.19
C LEU A 8 5.04 20.19 -21.89
N LYS A 9 5.67 20.72 -22.93
CA LYS A 9 6.80 20.06 -23.59
C LYS A 9 8.06 20.07 -22.73
N GLN A 10 8.33 21.16 -22.02
CA GLN A 10 9.48 21.29 -21.13
C GLN A 10 9.37 20.36 -19.91
N VAL A 11 8.15 20.13 -19.38
CA VAL A 11 7.90 19.16 -18.30
C VAL A 11 8.01 17.72 -18.79
N GLN A 12 7.93 17.45 -20.12
CA GLN A 12 8.09 16.11 -20.69
C GLN A 12 9.55 15.70 -20.92
N ASP A 13 10.48 16.64 -20.96
CA ASP A 13 11.89 16.38 -21.35
C ASP A 13 12.88 16.43 -20.18
N ASP A 14 12.51 16.97 -19.01
CA ASP A 14 13.39 17.06 -17.85
C ASP A 14 12.98 16.06 -16.74
N ASP A 15 13.84 15.07 -16.52
CA ASP A 15 14.04 14.26 -15.31
C ASP A 15 12.81 13.77 -14.53
N MET A 16 12.08 12.83 -15.10
CA MET A 16 11.21 11.92 -14.33
C MET A 16 11.82 10.50 -14.36
N PRO A 17 12.53 10.08 -13.30
CA PRO A 17 13.40 8.91 -13.37
C PRO A 17 12.72 7.54 -13.43
N HIS A 18 11.50 7.34 -12.92
CA HIS A 18 11.14 5.99 -12.46
C HIS A 18 9.96 5.27 -13.14
N TRP A 19 9.20 5.86 -14.08
CA TRP A 19 8.01 5.17 -14.60
C TRP A 19 7.67 5.38 -16.08
N ARG A 20 8.67 5.57 -16.91
CA ARG A 20 8.48 5.38 -18.36
C ARG A 20 8.55 3.89 -18.66
N LEU A 21 7.41 3.27 -18.90
CA LEU A 21 7.40 1.97 -19.56
C LEU A 21 8.06 2.14 -20.93
N PRO A 22 9.08 1.33 -21.28
CA PRO A 22 9.64 1.37 -22.63
C PRO A 22 8.53 1.08 -23.64
N ALA A 23 8.51 1.79 -24.77
CA ALA A 23 7.56 1.54 -25.86
C ALA A 23 7.77 0.12 -26.39
N HIS A 24 6.81 -0.77 -26.13
CA HIS A 24 6.82 -2.11 -26.69
C HIS A 24 6.49 -2.11 -28.15
N PRO A 25 7.21 -2.88 -29.00
CA PRO A 25 6.78 -3.16 -30.35
C PRO A 25 5.43 -3.92 -30.29
N ALA A 26 4.45 -3.46 -31.03
CA ALA A 26 3.04 -3.81 -30.98
C ALA A 26 2.66 -5.30 -31.21
N ASN A 27 3.60 -6.25 -31.20
CA ASN A 27 3.38 -7.63 -31.64
C ASN A 27 3.99 -8.72 -30.73
N ARG A 28 4.47 -8.42 -29.51
CA ARG A 28 4.88 -9.45 -28.55
C ARG A 28 4.00 -9.41 -27.31
N ARG A 29 3.55 -10.59 -26.82
CA ARG A 29 2.94 -10.74 -25.51
C ARG A 29 3.95 -10.22 -24.47
N SER A 30 3.59 -9.16 -23.74
CA SER A 30 4.40 -8.61 -22.67
C SER A 30 4.14 -9.41 -21.40
N MET A 31 5.20 -9.94 -20.80
CA MET A 31 5.17 -10.62 -19.50
C MET A 31 5.42 -9.57 -18.40
N ARG A 32 4.38 -9.23 -17.66
CA ARG A 32 4.34 -8.01 -16.84
C ARG A 32 4.72 -8.28 -15.39
N PHE A 33 5.81 -7.65 -14.95
CA PHE A 33 6.34 -7.71 -13.59
C PHE A 33 6.60 -6.32 -13.00
N PHE A 34 5.96 -5.28 -13.52
CA PHE A 34 6.22 -3.92 -13.10
C PHE A 34 5.35 -3.46 -11.91
N SER A 35 4.12 -3.96 -11.77
CA SER A 35 3.22 -3.59 -10.68
C SER A 35 2.03 -4.54 -10.54
N ASP A 36 1.67 -4.87 -9.31
CA ASP A 36 0.45 -5.58 -8.93
C ASP A 36 -0.83 -4.75 -9.14
N ASN A 37 -0.72 -3.42 -9.31
CA ASN A 37 -1.83 -2.57 -9.79
C ASN A 37 -2.29 -2.93 -11.22
N ALA A 38 -1.47 -3.65 -11.99
CA ALA A 38 -1.82 -4.08 -13.34
C ALA A 38 -2.52 -5.45 -13.39
N ALA A 39 -2.67 -6.11 -12.24
CA ALA A 39 -3.35 -7.39 -12.11
C ALA A 39 -4.82 -7.29 -12.53
N ALA A 40 -5.38 -8.40 -13.00
CA ALA A 40 -6.80 -8.47 -13.31
C ALA A 40 -7.65 -8.41 -12.04
N VAL A 41 -8.91 -8.03 -12.20
CA VAL A 41 -9.89 -8.17 -11.12
C VAL A 41 -10.22 -9.66 -10.94
N HIS A 42 -10.17 -10.13 -9.67
CA HIS A 42 -10.46 -11.53 -9.38
C HIS A 42 -11.92 -11.90 -9.79
N PRO A 43 -12.17 -13.07 -10.43
CA PRO A 43 -13.50 -13.44 -10.91
C PRO A 43 -14.60 -13.39 -9.84
N ARG A 44 -14.31 -13.80 -8.60
CA ARG A 44 -15.27 -13.70 -7.46
C ARG A 44 -15.63 -12.25 -7.13
N VAL A 45 -14.68 -11.32 -7.26
CA VAL A 45 -14.94 -9.87 -7.07
C VAL A 45 -15.85 -9.36 -8.18
N MET A 46 -15.59 -9.72 -9.44
CA MET A 46 -16.49 -9.36 -10.56
C MET A 46 -17.90 -9.92 -10.40
N GLN A 47 -18.04 -11.15 -9.93
CA GLN A 47 -19.35 -11.75 -9.62
C GLN A 47 -20.06 -10.99 -8.48
N ALA A 48 -19.35 -10.58 -7.43
CA ALA A 48 -19.91 -9.79 -6.34
C ALA A 48 -20.38 -8.40 -6.79
N ILE A 49 -19.62 -7.74 -7.68
CA ILE A 49 -20.02 -6.48 -8.32
C ILE A 49 -21.32 -6.66 -9.11
N GLN A 50 -21.41 -7.71 -9.93
CA GLN A 50 -22.62 -8.02 -10.70
C GLN A 50 -23.81 -8.33 -9.79
N ALA A 51 -23.60 -9.08 -8.70
CA ALA A 51 -24.66 -9.39 -7.72
C ALA A 51 -25.13 -8.15 -6.95
N ALA A 52 -24.29 -7.12 -6.84
CA ALA A 52 -24.66 -5.83 -6.26
C ALA A 52 -25.46 -4.92 -7.20
N ASP A 53 -25.61 -5.28 -8.49
CA ASP A 53 -26.34 -4.50 -9.48
C ASP A 53 -27.85 -4.67 -9.33
N ARG A 54 -28.38 -3.98 -8.34
CA ARG A 54 -29.80 -3.92 -7.99
C ARG A 54 -30.15 -2.58 -7.34
N LEU A 55 -31.45 -2.28 -7.29
CA LEU A 55 -31.95 -1.12 -6.52
C LEU A 55 -31.67 -1.34 -5.03
N ASP A 56 -30.99 -0.40 -4.40
CA ASP A 56 -30.71 -0.36 -2.97
C ASP A 56 -30.52 1.09 -2.51
N THR A 57 -30.31 1.30 -1.22
CA THR A 57 -30.08 2.63 -0.62
C THR A 57 -28.75 3.21 -1.12
N ALA A 58 -28.70 4.53 -1.30
CA ALA A 58 -27.50 5.22 -1.74
C ALA A 58 -26.43 5.35 -0.64
N TYR A 59 -25.19 5.63 -1.06
CA TYR A 59 -24.01 5.83 -0.23
C TYR A 59 -23.73 4.62 0.66
N ASP A 60 -23.61 4.79 1.98
CA ASP A 60 -23.38 3.74 2.97
C ASP A 60 -24.69 3.13 3.52
N GLY A 61 -25.85 3.56 2.99
CA GLY A 61 -27.15 3.11 3.47
C GLY A 61 -27.54 1.70 3.00
N ASP A 62 -26.85 1.14 2.03
CA ASP A 62 -27.10 -0.20 1.51
C ASP A 62 -26.68 -1.32 2.49
N ARG A 63 -27.23 -2.52 2.27
CA ARG A 63 -26.98 -3.66 3.15
C ARG A 63 -25.52 -4.09 3.18
N LEU A 64 -24.81 -4.03 2.04
CA LEU A 64 -23.41 -4.47 1.94
C LEU A 64 -22.50 -3.51 2.70
N SER A 65 -22.64 -2.19 2.48
CA SER A 65 -21.87 -1.18 3.20
C SER A 65 -22.07 -1.28 4.72
N ARG A 66 -23.32 -1.47 5.17
CA ARG A 66 -23.64 -1.62 6.60
C ARG A 66 -23.11 -2.90 7.23
N SER A 67 -22.76 -3.92 6.45
CA SER A 67 -22.21 -5.17 6.98
C SER A 67 -20.69 -5.13 7.19
N LEU A 68 -19.99 -4.11 6.69
CA LEU A 68 -18.52 -4.04 6.75
C LEU A 68 -17.99 -4.02 8.18
N ASP A 69 -18.56 -3.18 9.06
CA ASP A 69 -18.13 -3.09 10.46
C ASP A 69 -18.17 -4.48 11.13
N GLY A 70 -19.27 -5.20 10.98
CA GLY A 70 -19.41 -6.54 11.56
C GLY A 70 -18.46 -7.59 10.97
N ARG A 71 -18.24 -7.54 9.64
CA ARG A 71 -17.33 -8.49 8.97
C ARG A 71 -15.87 -8.24 9.36
N LEU A 72 -15.45 -6.99 9.43
CA LEU A 72 -14.09 -6.64 9.85
C LEU A 72 -13.89 -6.78 11.36
N SER A 73 -14.92 -6.51 12.18
CA SER A 73 -14.86 -6.82 13.60
C SER A 73 -14.65 -8.32 13.86
N ALA A 74 -15.30 -9.18 13.09
CA ALA A 74 -15.07 -10.62 13.16
C ALA A 74 -13.66 -11.02 12.71
N LEU A 75 -13.12 -10.39 11.65
CA LEU A 75 -11.76 -10.65 11.16
C LEU A 75 -10.69 -10.26 12.18
N PHE A 76 -10.84 -9.08 12.81
CA PHE A 76 -9.87 -8.57 13.76
C PHE A 76 -10.10 -9.00 15.21
N GLY A 77 -11.24 -9.64 15.51
CA GLY A 77 -11.58 -10.08 16.86
C GLY A 77 -11.81 -8.95 17.86
N THR A 78 -12.15 -7.76 17.38
CA THR A 78 -12.49 -6.57 18.17
C THR A 78 -13.49 -5.71 17.41
N GLU A 79 -14.21 -4.84 18.09
CA GLU A 79 -15.06 -3.85 17.42
C GLU A 79 -14.23 -2.87 16.61
N VAL A 80 -14.61 -2.65 15.36
CA VAL A 80 -13.96 -1.69 14.46
C VAL A 80 -15.01 -0.88 13.71
N ALA A 81 -14.61 0.32 13.26
CA ALA A 81 -15.36 1.06 12.26
C ALA A 81 -14.63 0.98 10.91
N ALA A 82 -15.36 0.60 9.86
CA ALA A 82 -14.83 0.35 8.53
C ALA A 82 -15.47 1.27 7.48
N LEU A 83 -14.64 1.89 6.67
CA LEU A 83 -15.09 2.78 5.60
C LEU A 83 -14.46 2.32 4.28
N TRP A 84 -15.27 1.87 3.31
CA TRP A 84 -14.77 1.66 1.96
C TRP A 84 -14.35 3.00 1.35
N VAL A 85 -13.27 2.99 0.58
CA VAL A 85 -12.74 4.12 -0.19
C VAL A 85 -12.26 3.65 -1.56
N PRO A 86 -12.16 4.54 -2.57
CA PRO A 86 -11.84 4.13 -3.94
C PRO A 86 -10.35 3.87 -4.21
N SER A 87 -9.44 4.25 -3.31
CA SER A 87 -8.00 4.09 -3.50
C SER A 87 -7.23 4.05 -2.18
N GLY A 88 -6.00 3.50 -2.20
CA GLY A 88 -5.08 3.49 -1.05
C GLY A 88 -4.73 4.90 -0.57
N THR A 89 -4.42 5.82 -1.50
CA THR A 89 -4.19 7.23 -1.18
C THR A 89 -5.37 7.84 -0.41
N ALA A 90 -6.62 7.52 -0.80
CA ALA A 90 -7.79 8.01 -0.07
C ALA A 90 -7.85 7.45 1.37
N ALA A 91 -7.49 6.17 1.55
CA ALA A 91 -7.41 5.55 2.87
C ALA A 91 -6.34 6.22 3.73
N ASN A 92 -5.11 6.34 3.22
CA ASN A 92 -4.00 6.98 3.91
C ASN A 92 -4.31 8.41 4.33
N CYS A 93 -4.79 9.23 3.39
CA CYS A 93 -5.12 10.63 3.67
C CYS A 93 -6.19 10.79 4.75
N LEU A 94 -7.23 9.96 4.72
CA LEU A 94 -8.31 10.02 5.71
C LEU A 94 -7.86 9.49 7.09
N ALA A 95 -7.05 8.43 7.12
CA ALA A 95 -6.45 7.91 8.34
C ALA A 95 -5.57 8.95 9.01
N LEU A 96 -4.62 9.51 8.26
CA LEU A 96 -3.70 10.52 8.77
C LEU A 96 -4.42 11.79 9.25
N ALA A 97 -5.47 12.22 8.51
CA ALA A 97 -6.29 13.36 8.92
C ALA A 97 -7.12 13.08 10.19
N ALA A 98 -7.40 11.82 10.50
CA ALA A 98 -8.07 11.45 11.77
C ALA A 98 -7.10 11.51 12.97
N LEU A 99 -5.83 11.15 12.75
CA LEU A 99 -4.81 11.01 13.78
C LEU A 99 -3.97 12.28 14.00
N CYS A 100 -3.90 13.17 13.01
CA CYS A 100 -3.04 14.34 13.05
C CYS A 100 -3.83 15.63 12.78
N PRO A 101 -3.77 16.65 13.68
CA PRO A 101 -4.38 17.96 13.44
C PRO A 101 -3.59 18.73 12.37
N PRO A 102 -4.19 19.80 11.76
CA PRO A 102 -3.54 20.58 10.70
C PRO A 102 -2.20 21.22 11.07
N HIS A 103 -1.98 21.51 12.35
CA HIS A 103 -0.74 22.11 12.88
C HIS A 103 0.26 21.04 13.38
N GLY A 104 -0.09 19.76 13.25
CA GLY A 104 0.72 18.64 13.71
C GLY A 104 1.66 18.10 12.65
N GLY A 105 2.40 17.05 13.02
CA GLY A 105 3.28 16.32 12.13
C GLY A 105 3.15 14.81 12.28
N ILE A 106 3.61 14.11 11.26
CA ILE A 106 3.54 12.66 11.14
C ILE A 106 4.94 12.15 10.88
N VAL A 107 5.42 11.23 11.72
CA VAL A 107 6.71 10.55 11.48
C VAL A 107 6.48 9.38 10.54
N CYS A 108 7.22 9.33 9.43
CA CYS A 108 7.18 8.22 8.48
C CYS A 108 8.59 7.92 7.93
N HIS A 109 8.75 6.79 7.26
CA HIS A 109 10.00 6.51 6.55
C HIS A 109 10.15 7.47 5.36
N ARG A 110 11.41 7.84 5.00
CA ARG A 110 11.66 8.73 3.85
C ARG A 110 11.16 8.17 2.52
N ASP A 111 11.16 6.84 2.38
CA ASP A 111 10.69 6.16 1.17
C ASP A 111 9.21 5.74 1.27
N ALA A 112 8.48 6.15 2.32
CA ALA A 112 7.07 5.84 2.46
C ALA A 112 6.25 6.41 1.29
N HIS A 113 5.26 5.64 0.83
CA HIS A 113 4.36 6.02 -0.26
C HIS A 113 3.68 7.37 0.00
N ILE A 114 3.29 7.64 1.24
CA ILE A 114 2.68 8.93 1.66
C ILE A 114 3.62 10.13 1.48
N GLN A 115 4.94 9.90 1.45
CA GLN A 115 5.93 10.95 1.21
C GLN A 115 6.19 11.15 -0.29
N ASN A 116 6.31 10.06 -1.06
CA ASN A 116 6.88 10.12 -2.40
C ASN A 116 5.84 10.02 -3.53
N ASP A 117 4.78 9.21 -3.34
CA ASP A 117 3.97 8.73 -4.46
C ASP A 117 2.47 9.10 -4.37
N GLU A 118 2.13 10.09 -3.50
CA GLU A 118 0.76 10.56 -3.34
C GLU A 118 0.55 12.03 -3.74
N GLY A 119 1.55 12.64 -4.40
CA GLY A 119 1.44 13.98 -4.99
C GLY A 119 1.09 15.09 -3.98
N GLY A 120 1.49 14.96 -2.71
CA GLY A 120 1.17 15.89 -1.63
C GLY A 120 -0.27 15.76 -1.11
N ALA A 121 -0.96 14.64 -1.42
CA ALA A 121 -2.32 14.42 -0.94
C ALA A 121 -2.40 14.30 0.60
N PRO A 122 -1.46 13.64 1.31
CA PRO A 122 -1.46 13.63 2.77
C PRO A 122 -1.48 15.03 3.37
N GLU A 123 -0.60 15.92 2.93
CA GLU A 123 -0.53 17.31 3.39
C GLU A 123 -1.81 18.10 3.04
N PHE A 124 -2.36 17.85 1.84
CA PHE A 124 -3.60 18.51 1.40
C PHE A 124 -4.79 18.10 2.28
N TYR A 125 -5.00 16.81 2.51
CA TYR A 125 -6.17 16.31 3.24
C TYR A 125 -6.04 16.46 4.77
N THR A 126 -4.83 16.51 5.30
CA THR A 126 -4.57 16.88 6.71
C THR A 126 -4.63 18.39 6.93
N HIS A 127 -4.81 19.19 5.86
CA HIS A 127 -4.80 20.64 5.88
C HIS A 127 -3.47 21.26 6.32
N GLY A 128 -2.35 20.63 6.02
CA GLY A 128 -1.01 21.17 6.19
C GLY A 128 -0.14 20.46 7.23
N ALA A 129 -0.51 19.25 7.68
CA ALA A 129 0.36 18.48 8.57
C ALA A 129 1.71 18.20 7.90
N LYS A 130 2.78 18.31 8.68
CA LYS A 130 4.16 18.10 8.21
C LYS A 130 4.54 16.63 8.28
N LEU A 131 5.22 16.10 7.26
CA LEU A 131 5.89 14.81 7.36
C LEU A 131 7.30 15.00 7.94
N PHE A 132 7.62 14.22 8.97
CA PHE A 132 8.94 14.09 9.56
C PHE A 132 9.55 12.77 9.09
N LEU A 133 10.65 12.86 8.37
CA LEU A 133 11.24 11.70 7.71
C LEU A 133 12.27 11.03 8.62
N ALA A 134 12.13 9.73 8.79
CA ALA A 134 13.07 8.87 9.49
C ALA A 134 13.70 7.87 8.51
N GLU A 135 14.85 7.32 8.89
CA GLU A 135 15.61 6.34 8.13
C GLU A 135 15.42 4.93 8.70
N GLY A 136 15.56 3.92 7.86
CA GLY A 136 15.55 2.53 8.27
C GLY A 136 15.85 1.59 7.13
N GLU A 137 16.50 0.47 7.42
CA GLU A 137 16.84 -0.53 6.40
C GLU A 137 15.57 -1.18 5.83
N GLY A 138 15.47 -1.26 4.48
CA GLY A 138 14.34 -1.86 3.80
C GLY A 138 13.02 -1.12 4.05
N ALA A 139 13.08 0.19 4.27
CA ALA A 139 11.96 1.07 4.62
C ALA A 139 11.26 0.69 5.94
N LYS A 140 11.94 -0.02 6.84
CA LYS A 140 11.42 -0.34 8.18
C LYS A 140 11.92 0.68 9.20
N LEU A 141 11.01 1.31 9.92
CA LEU A 141 11.32 2.15 11.06
C LEU A 141 11.58 1.29 12.31
N THR A 142 12.47 1.77 13.16
CA THR A 142 12.66 1.23 14.50
C THR A 142 12.25 2.27 15.53
N PRO A 143 11.91 1.88 16.78
CA PRO A 143 11.68 2.85 17.85
C PRO A 143 12.82 3.86 17.98
N ALA A 144 14.08 3.42 17.92
CA ALA A 144 15.25 4.30 18.03
C ALA A 144 15.32 5.34 16.88
N ALA A 145 15.00 4.94 15.65
CA ALA A 145 14.97 5.86 14.51
C ALA A 145 13.85 6.91 14.66
N ILE A 146 12.69 6.50 15.16
CA ILE A 146 11.57 7.39 15.44
C ILE A 146 11.94 8.34 16.58
N GLU A 147 12.48 7.85 17.70
CA GLU A 147 12.92 8.66 18.86
C GLU A 147 13.95 9.70 18.45
N ALA A 148 14.91 9.34 17.59
CA ALA A 148 15.90 10.30 17.09
C ALA A 148 15.26 11.50 16.36
N VAL A 149 14.14 11.27 15.64
CA VAL A 149 13.37 12.35 15.01
C VAL A 149 12.59 13.16 16.05
N LEU A 150 11.90 12.48 16.98
CA LEU A 150 11.09 13.11 18.01
C LEU A 150 11.92 13.99 18.95
N ASP A 151 13.06 13.46 19.43
CA ASP A 151 13.92 14.15 20.40
C ASP A 151 14.70 15.33 19.78
N ALA A 152 14.81 15.38 18.45
CA ALA A 152 15.38 16.52 17.74
C ALA A 152 14.41 17.71 17.62
N ILE A 153 13.13 17.56 18.00
CA ILE A 153 12.11 18.61 17.91
C ILE A 153 11.94 19.25 19.29
N PRO A 154 12.37 20.51 19.49
CA PRO A 154 12.12 21.22 20.74
C PRO A 154 10.62 21.38 21.01
N ASP A 155 10.22 21.29 22.28
CA ASP A 155 8.88 21.68 22.73
C ASP A 155 8.76 23.22 22.72
N ASP A 156 8.39 23.75 21.56
CA ASP A 156 8.34 25.18 21.27
C ASP A 156 7.19 25.46 20.27
N VAL A 157 6.41 26.49 20.52
CA VAL A 157 5.30 26.94 19.66
C VAL A 157 5.73 27.30 18.24
N HIS A 158 7.02 27.57 18.01
CA HIS A 158 7.60 27.81 16.69
C HIS A 158 7.90 26.52 15.91
N ARG A 159 7.73 25.36 16.51
CA ARG A 159 8.02 24.06 15.93
C ARG A 159 6.74 23.22 15.80
N VAL A 160 6.55 22.61 14.63
CA VAL A 160 5.50 21.62 14.47
C VAL A 160 5.77 20.45 15.40
N GLN A 161 4.79 20.07 16.20
CA GLN A 161 4.89 18.93 17.11
C GLN A 161 4.36 17.66 16.43
N PRO A 162 4.99 16.49 16.62
CA PRO A 162 4.50 15.22 16.09
C PRO A 162 3.21 14.80 16.80
N HIS A 163 2.27 14.24 16.04
CA HIS A 163 0.98 13.75 16.52
C HIS A 163 0.69 12.33 16.08
N ALA A 164 1.41 11.81 15.07
CA ALA A 164 1.22 10.46 14.59
C ALA A 164 2.52 9.85 14.08
N ILE A 165 2.54 8.51 14.04
CA ILE A 165 3.54 7.69 13.35
C ILE A 165 2.81 6.92 12.25
N SER A 166 3.44 6.76 11.09
CA SER A 166 2.95 5.95 9.99
C SER A 166 4.02 4.97 9.53
N ILE A 167 3.66 3.69 9.45
CA ILE A 167 4.49 2.64 8.86
C ILE A 167 3.76 1.99 7.68
N THR A 168 4.50 1.31 6.79
CA THR A 168 3.93 0.53 5.68
C THR A 168 4.21 -0.96 5.90
N ASN A 169 3.21 -1.83 5.84
CA ASN A 169 3.37 -3.28 5.97
C ASN A 169 2.54 -4.07 4.93
N ALA A 170 3.19 -4.75 3.92
CA ALA A 170 4.65 -4.78 3.67
C ALA A 170 5.18 -3.43 3.19
N THR A 171 6.47 -3.15 3.47
CA THR A 171 7.11 -1.89 3.11
C THR A 171 7.28 -1.73 1.59
N GLU A 172 7.73 -0.56 1.15
CA GLU A 172 8.01 -0.20 -0.25
C GLU A 172 9.13 -1.06 -0.88
N TYR A 173 9.90 -1.77 -0.04
CA TYR A 173 10.92 -2.74 -0.45
C TYR A 173 10.50 -4.19 -0.21
N GLY A 174 9.20 -4.44 0.00
CA GLY A 174 8.65 -5.77 0.22
C GLY A 174 9.08 -6.43 1.54
N ARG A 175 9.61 -5.65 2.51
CA ARG A 175 9.96 -6.14 3.85
C ARG A 175 8.71 -6.15 4.74
N VAL A 176 8.69 -7.09 5.68
CA VAL A 176 7.53 -7.30 6.56
C VAL A 176 7.90 -7.01 8.01
N TYR A 177 7.09 -6.19 8.68
CA TYR A 177 7.19 -6.02 10.13
C TYR A 177 6.57 -7.23 10.84
N THR A 178 7.31 -7.82 11.75
CA THR A 178 6.78 -8.83 12.67
C THR A 178 5.84 -8.20 13.71
N PRO A 179 4.96 -9.00 14.37
CA PRO A 179 4.12 -8.48 15.45
C PRO A 179 4.91 -7.78 16.56
N ALA A 180 6.10 -8.30 16.91
CA ALA A 180 6.96 -7.70 17.93
C ALA A 180 7.53 -6.34 17.52
N GLU A 181 7.92 -6.18 16.24
CA GLU A 181 8.42 -4.90 15.72
C GLU A 181 7.31 -3.85 15.68
N VAL A 182 6.10 -4.24 15.23
CA VAL A 182 4.94 -3.32 15.26
C VAL A 182 4.60 -2.93 16.70
N ALA A 183 4.57 -3.90 17.62
CA ALA A 183 4.28 -3.64 19.04
C ALA A 183 5.28 -2.69 19.69
N ALA A 184 6.57 -2.83 19.37
CA ALA A 184 7.60 -1.92 19.89
C ALA A 184 7.38 -0.46 19.44
N ILE A 185 6.92 -0.27 18.18
CA ILE A 185 6.54 1.08 17.69
C ILE A 185 5.24 1.54 18.34
N GLY A 186 4.25 0.65 18.51
CA GLY A 186 2.98 0.95 19.17
C GLY A 186 3.15 1.36 20.63
N ASP A 187 4.07 0.71 21.36
CA ASP A 187 4.40 1.08 22.74
C ASP A 187 5.05 2.47 22.81
N LEU A 188 5.95 2.78 21.87
CA LEU A 188 6.52 4.12 21.74
C LEU A 188 5.43 5.16 21.42
N ALA A 189 4.57 4.90 20.45
CA ALA A 189 3.48 5.79 20.06
C ALA A 189 2.58 6.10 21.26
N ARG A 190 2.16 5.07 21.98
CA ARG A 190 1.34 5.19 23.18
C ARG A 190 2.07 5.97 24.29
N GLY A 191 3.34 5.67 24.53
CA GLY A 191 4.17 6.36 25.54
C GLY A 191 4.38 7.84 25.24
N ARG A 192 4.34 8.24 23.98
CA ARG A 192 4.48 9.63 23.51
C ARG A 192 3.13 10.31 23.22
N GLY A 193 2.00 9.62 23.39
CA GLY A 193 0.66 10.16 23.06
C GLY A 193 0.43 10.42 21.58
N LEU A 194 1.05 9.63 20.71
CA LEU A 194 0.95 9.73 19.25
C LEU A 194 -0.04 8.71 18.70
N GLY A 195 -0.81 9.09 17.67
CA GLY A 195 -1.59 8.15 16.88
C GLY A 195 -0.69 7.23 16.04
N PHE A 196 -1.13 6.00 15.78
CA PHE A 196 -0.37 5.03 15.01
C PHE A 196 -1.15 4.51 13.80
N HIS A 197 -0.68 4.87 12.62
CA HIS A 197 -1.22 4.45 11.33
C HIS A 197 -0.36 3.36 10.69
N MET A 198 -1.04 2.39 10.03
CA MET A 198 -0.42 1.41 9.15
C MET A 198 -0.98 1.54 7.74
N ASP A 199 -0.11 1.91 6.78
CA ASP A 199 -0.40 1.70 5.36
C ASP A 199 -0.31 0.19 5.08
N GLY A 200 -1.43 -0.39 4.75
CA GLY A 200 -1.60 -1.80 4.46
C GLY A 200 -1.90 -2.07 2.98
N ALA A 201 -1.35 -1.29 2.05
CA ALA A 201 -1.54 -1.51 0.61
C ALA A 201 -1.24 -2.96 0.20
N ARG A 202 -0.30 -3.62 0.91
CA ARG A 202 0.03 -5.06 0.77
C ARG A 202 -0.09 -5.81 2.11
N PHE A 203 -1.03 -5.42 2.95
CA PHE A 203 -1.28 -6.05 4.24
C PHE A 203 -1.55 -7.55 4.13
N ALA A 204 -2.29 -7.96 3.11
CA ALA A 204 -2.55 -9.37 2.82
C ALA A 204 -1.25 -10.17 2.63
N ASN A 205 -0.29 -9.62 1.87
CA ASN A 205 1.01 -10.26 1.63
C ASN A 205 1.81 -10.39 2.93
N ALA A 206 1.82 -9.36 3.77
CA ALA A 206 2.48 -9.38 5.06
C ALA A 206 1.87 -10.45 5.99
N VAL A 207 0.54 -10.49 6.14
CA VAL A 207 -0.15 -11.48 6.98
C VAL A 207 0.06 -12.90 6.44
N ALA A 208 0.03 -13.10 5.11
CA ALA A 208 0.29 -14.39 4.48
C ALA A 208 1.70 -14.92 4.77
N THR A 209 2.70 -14.03 4.77
CA THR A 209 4.10 -14.38 5.10
C THR A 209 4.27 -14.70 6.58
N LEU A 210 3.67 -13.89 7.45
CA LEU A 210 3.80 -14.06 8.91
C LEU A 210 3.05 -15.28 9.43
N GLY A 211 1.98 -15.71 8.75
CA GLY A 211 1.12 -16.80 9.22
C GLY A 211 0.43 -16.49 10.54
N CYS A 212 0.29 -15.22 10.91
CA CYS A 212 -0.34 -14.78 12.15
C CYS A 212 -1.77 -14.26 11.92
N THR A 213 -2.49 -13.97 12.99
CA THR A 213 -3.79 -13.31 12.87
C THR A 213 -3.61 -11.84 12.46
N PRO A 214 -4.54 -11.25 11.70
CA PRO A 214 -4.51 -9.81 11.38
C PRO A 214 -4.46 -8.92 12.63
N ALA A 215 -5.11 -9.34 13.71
CA ALA A 215 -5.10 -8.64 15.01
C ALA A 215 -3.69 -8.49 15.59
N ALA A 216 -2.86 -9.52 15.46
CA ALA A 216 -1.52 -9.55 16.07
C ALA A 216 -0.56 -8.48 15.51
N VAL A 217 -0.74 -8.10 14.24
CA VAL A 217 0.09 -7.07 13.58
C VAL A 217 -0.64 -5.73 13.42
N THR A 218 -1.78 -5.55 14.09
CA THR A 218 -2.55 -4.31 14.05
C THR A 218 -2.88 -3.81 15.46
N TRP A 219 -4.13 -3.86 15.86
CA TRP A 219 -4.59 -3.26 17.11
C TRP A 219 -3.94 -3.86 18.37
N GLN A 220 -3.67 -5.18 18.40
CA GLN A 220 -2.94 -5.79 19.51
C GLN A 220 -1.51 -5.26 19.64
N ALA A 221 -0.93 -4.81 18.52
CA ALA A 221 0.38 -4.16 18.47
C ALA A 221 0.31 -2.63 18.54
N GLY A 222 -0.87 -2.05 18.83
CA GLY A 222 -1.06 -0.62 19.08
C GLY A 222 -1.42 0.23 17.88
N VAL A 223 -1.74 -0.34 16.72
CA VAL A 223 -2.21 0.40 15.54
C VAL A 223 -3.63 0.92 15.78
N ASP A 224 -3.86 2.22 15.53
CA ASP A 224 -5.16 2.88 15.68
C ASP A 224 -5.95 2.87 14.37
N ALA A 225 -5.25 2.98 13.22
CA ALA A 225 -5.88 3.01 11.91
C ALA A 225 -5.07 2.20 10.88
N LEU A 226 -5.78 1.39 10.09
CA LEU A 226 -5.22 0.58 9.00
C LEU A 226 -5.83 0.99 7.67
N SER A 227 -5.00 1.34 6.70
CA SER A 227 -5.38 1.42 5.29
C SER A 227 -5.32 0.01 4.68
N PHE A 228 -6.41 -0.75 4.74
CA PHE A 228 -6.43 -2.14 4.30
C PHE A 228 -6.60 -2.23 2.79
N GLY A 229 -5.53 -2.63 2.08
CA GLY A 229 -5.44 -2.71 0.63
C GLY A 229 -6.04 -3.99 0.04
N PHE A 230 -6.84 -3.83 -1.01
CA PHE A 230 -7.42 -4.94 -1.79
C PHE A 230 -7.19 -4.80 -3.30
N VAL A 231 -6.94 -3.60 -3.82
CA VAL A 231 -6.79 -3.36 -5.27
C VAL A 231 -5.60 -4.13 -5.83
N LYS A 232 -4.44 -4.04 -5.19
CA LYS A 232 -3.22 -4.78 -5.57
C LYS A 232 -3.38 -6.30 -5.41
N ASN A 233 -4.42 -6.72 -4.69
CA ASN A 233 -4.68 -8.12 -4.33
C ASN A 233 -5.87 -8.74 -5.09
N GLY A 234 -6.43 -8.03 -6.08
CA GLY A 234 -7.49 -8.55 -6.96
C GLY A 234 -8.84 -7.83 -6.91
N ALA A 235 -8.99 -6.77 -6.12
CA ALA A 235 -10.14 -5.87 -6.23
C ALA A 235 -9.99 -4.91 -7.43
N MET A 236 -11.10 -4.29 -7.85
CA MET A 236 -11.14 -3.34 -8.96
C MET A 236 -10.74 -1.92 -8.52
N SER A 237 -11.41 -1.42 -7.47
CA SER A 237 -11.26 -0.02 -7.02
C SER A 237 -11.83 0.17 -5.62
N ALA A 238 -11.58 -0.76 -4.69
CA ALA A 238 -12.06 -0.69 -3.33
C ALA A 238 -10.94 -1.05 -2.37
N GLU A 239 -10.72 -0.15 -1.43
CA GLU A 239 -9.89 -0.33 -0.26
C GLU A 239 -10.77 -0.13 0.99
N CYS A 240 -10.27 -0.50 2.15
CA CYS A 240 -11.00 -0.30 3.39
C CYS A 240 -10.13 0.42 4.43
N LEU A 241 -10.59 1.59 4.86
CA LEU A 241 -10.02 2.25 6.03
C LEU A 241 -10.68 1.66 7.27
N VAL A 242 -9.87 1.07 8.15
CA VAL A 242 -10.31 0.43 9.40
C VAL A 242 -9.77 1.22 10.59
N PHE A 243 -10.67 1.65 11.47
CA PHE A 243 -10.35 2.24 12.75
C PHE A 243 -10.59 1.24 13.87
N PHE A 244 -9.58 1.02 14.70
CA PHE A 244 -9.68 0.19 15.90
C PHE A 244 -10.24 0.96 17.11
N ASP A 245 -10.30 2.30 17.00
CA ASP A 245 -11.13 3.17 17.82
C ASP A 245 -12.28 3.71 16.95
N PRO A 246 -13.54 3.23 17.13
CA PRO A 246 -14.68 3.66 16.32
C PRO A 246 -14.97 5.16 16.37
N ASP A 247 -14.56 5.87 17.42
CA ASP A 247 -14.78 7.31 17.56
C ASP A 247 -14.04 8.12 16.49
N LEU A 248 -12.89 7.63 16.02
CA LEU A 248 -12.12 8.23 14.92
C LEU A 248 -12.91 8.23 13.59
N ALA A 249 -13.80 7.26 13.40
CA ALA A 249 -14.62 7.18 12.20
C ALA A 249 -15.69 8.27 12.13
N ALA A 250 -16.18 8.76 13.25
CA ALA A 250 -17.30 9.72 13.31
C ALA A 250 -16.97 11.00 12.52
N VAL A 251 -15.82 11.62 12.77
CA VAL A 251 -15.36 12.81 12.04
C VAL A 251 -14.89 12.43 10.63
N THR A 252 -14.30 11.26 10.44
CA THR A 252 -13.79 10.81 9.14
C THR A 252 -14.92 10.62 8.12
N ARG A 253 -16.11 10.23 8.51
CA ARG A 253 -17.27 10.18 7.61
C ARG A 253 -17.56 11.54 6.95
N TYR A 254 -17.47 12.64 7.69
CA TYR A 254 -17.63 14.01 7.15
C TYR A 254 -16.45 14.37 6.22
N ARG A 255 -15.22 14.05 6.62
CA ARG A 255 -14.01 14.26 5.78
C ARG A 255 -14.12 13.50 4.47
N ARG A 256 -14.53 12.22 4.49
CA ARG A 256 -14.74 11.39 3.31
C ARG A 256 -15.78 12.02 2.35
N LYS A 257 -16.90 12.53 2.87
CA LYS A 257 -17.89 13.23 2.04
C LYS A 257 -17.33 14.51 1.44
N ARG A 258 -16.65 15.33 2.25
CA ARG A 258 -16.05 16.60 1.80
C ARG A 258 -14.97 16.38 0.73
N ALA A 259 -14.22 15.31 0.82
CA ALA A 259 -13.17 14.92 -0.12
C ALA A 259 -13.70 14.34 -1.45
N GLY A 260 -15.03 14.16 -1.59
CA GLY A 260 -15.62 13.54 -2.78
C GLY A 260 -15.47 12.02 -2.84
N LEU A 261 -14.99 11.39 -1.76
CA LEU A 261 -14.68 9.97 -1.68
C LEU A 261 -15.87 9.09 -1.24
N LEU A 262 -16.98 9.69 -0.85
CA LEU A 262 -18.24 8.99 -0.57
C LEU A 262 -19.06 8.89 -1.85
N LEU A 263 -18.91 7.78 -2.57
CA LEU A 263 -19.56 7.53 -3.86
C LEU A 263 -21.05 7.17 -3.67
N SER A 264 -21.90 7.58 -4.62
CA SER A 264 -23.36 7.39 -4.51
C SER A 264 -23.78 5.92 -4.49
N LYS A 265 -23.03 5.04 -5.15
CA LYS A 265 -23.32 3.60 -5.23
C LYS A 265 -22.27 2.82 -4.45
N GLY A 266 -22.16 3.08 -3.14
CA GLY A 266 -21.17 2.48 -2.25
C GLY A 266 -21.20 0.95 -2.24
N ARG A 267 -22.37 0.35 -2.46
CA ARG A 267 -22.56 -1.10 -2.50
C ARG A 267 -21.61 -1.83 -3.46
N TYR A 268 -21.17 -1.18 -4.56
CA TYR A 268 -20.22 -1.82 -5.47
C TYR A 268 -18.80 -1.91 -4.90
N LEU A 269 -18.40 -0.94 -4.07
CA LEU A 269 -17.13 -0.98 -3.36
C LEU A 269 -17.20 -1.96 -2.18
N ALA A 270 -18.27 -1.87 -1.40
CA ALA A 270 -18.48 -2.80 -0.28
C ALA A 270 -18.54 -4.26 -0.75
N ALA A 271 -19.17 -4.55 -1.89
CA ALA A 271 -19.22 -5.88 -2.48
C ALA A 271 -17.84 -6.45 -2.78
N GLN A 272 -16.91 -5.61 -3.26
CA GLN A 272 -15.54 -6.03 -3.54
C GLN A 272 -14.80 -6.40 -2.27
N VAL A 273 -14.83 -5.55 -1.24
CA VAL A 273 -14.22 -5.81 0.07
C VAL A 273 -14.77 -7.10 0.66
N LEU A 274 -16.10 -7.27 0.68
CA LEU A 274 -16.75 -8.47 1.23
C LEU A 274 -16.34 -9.72 0.47
N ALA A 275 -16.28 -9.68 -0.86
CA ALA A 275 -15.85 -10.81 -1.68
C ALA A 275 -14.40 -11.22 -1.42
N MET A 276 -13.52 -10.26 -1.17
CA MET A 276 -12.14 -10.54 -0.78
C MET A 276 -12.04 -11.18 0.60
N LEU A 277 -12.93 -10.82 1.53
CA LEU A 277 -12.97 -11.39 2.88
C LEU A 277 -13.66 -12.78 2.92
N ASP A 278 -14.47 -13.13 1.92
CA ASP A 278 -15.18 -14.41 1.87
C ASP A 278 -14.22 -15.57 1.59
N ASP A 279 -14.26 -16.60 2.46
CA ASP A 279 -13.40 -17.82 2.38
C ASP A 279 -11.90 -17.46 2.28
N ASP A 280 -11.45 -16.42 2.98
CA ASP A 280 -10.06 -15.96 3.03
C ASP A 280 -9.43 -15.70 1.66
N LEU A 281 -10.22 -15.32 0.64
CA LEU A 281 -9.73 -15.06 -0.71
C LEU A 281 -8.56 -14.05 -0.71
N TRP A 282 -8.62 -13.02 0.16
CA TRP A 282 -7.55 -12.02 0.29
C TRP A 282 -6.20 -12.62 0.71
N LEU A 283 -6.20 -13.72 1.49
CA LEU A 283 -4.97 -14.44 1.86
C LEU A 283 -4.53 -15.39 0.74
N ASP A 284 -5.45 -16.04 0.04
CA ASP A 284 -5.11 -16.98 -1.03
C ASP A 284 -4.46 -16.26 -2.21
N THR A 285 -5.00 -15.11 -2.61
CA THR A 285 -4.41 -14.26 -3.65
C THR A 285 -3.04 -13.75 -3.25
N ALA A 286 -2.85 -13.33 -2.00
CA ALA A 286 -1.57 -12.88 -1.48
C ALA A 286 -0.53 -14.01 -1.40
N ARG A 287 -0.92 -15.21 -0.93
CA ARG A 287 -0.05 -16.41 -0.92
C ARG A 287 0.43 -16.77 -2.32
N ALA A 288 -0.47 -16.69 -3.31
CA ALA A 288 -0.12 -16.96 -4.70
C ALA A 288 0.91 -15.95 -5.23
N ALA A 289 0.73 -14.66 -4.94
CA ALA A 289 1.69 -13.61 -5.32
C ALA A 289 3.04 -13.82 -4.63
N ASN A 290 3.06 -14.06 -3.31
CA ASN A 290 4.30 -14.27 -2.55
C ASN A 290 5.06 -15.54 -3.01
N ALA A 291 4.36 -16.63 -3.33
CA ALA A 291 5.00 -17.85 -3.84
C ALA A 291 5.73 -17.62 -5.16
N ARG A 292 5.13 -16.83 -6.06
CA ARG A 292 5.76 -16.44 -7.33
C ARG A 292 6.98 -15.55 -7.13
N ALA A 293 6.92 -14.61 -6.18
CA ALA A 293 8.08 -13.80 -5.80
C ALA A 293 9.21 -14.66 -5.23
N ALA A 294 8.89 -15.65 -4.40
CA ALA A 294 9.88 -16.60 -3.86
C ALA A 294 10.60 -17.40 -4.97
N THR A 295 9.88 -17.76 -6.05
CA THR A 295 10.50 -18.40 -7.24
C THR A 295 11.54 -17.48 -7.90
N LEU A 296 11.19 -16.20 -8.08
CA LEU A 296 12.13 -15.21 -8.64
C LEU A 296 13.31 -14.94 -7.69
N ALA A 297 13.04 -14.90 -6.38
CA ALA A 297 14.07 -14.71 -5.36
C ALA A 297 15.10 -15.85 -5.36
N ALA A 298 14.65 -17.10 -5.49
CA ALA A 298 15.54 -18.26 -5.58
C ALA A 298 16.46 -18.18 -6.81
N ALA A 299 15.97 -17.69 -7.94
CA ALA A 299 16.77 -17.46 -9.14
C ALA A 299 17.71 -16.25 -9.01
N GLY A 300 17.34 -15.24 -8.22
CA GLY A 300 18.12 -14.02 -8.01
C GLY A 300 19.39 -14.24 -7.20
N GLY A 301 19.40 -15.17 -6.24
CA GLY A 301 20.56 -15.50 -5.43
C GLY A 301 21.27 -14.29 -4.84
N ASP A 302 22.58 -14.17 -5.05
CA ASP A 302 23.42 -13.07 -4.54
C ASP A 302 23.10 -11.69 -5.17
N ARG A 303 22.26 -11.65 -6.20
CA ARG A 303 21.80 -10.41 -6.82
C ARG A 303 20.70 -9.72 -6.03
N LEU A 304 20.08 -10.41 -5.07
CA LEU A 304 19.05 -9.82 -4.22
C LEU A 304 19.61 -8.64 -3.44
N ILE A 305 18.86 -7.52 -3.43
CA ILE A 305 19.18 -6.31 -2.68
C ILE A 305 18.58 -6.40 -1.29
N HIS A 306 17.34 -6.90 -1.23
CA HIS A 306 16.60 -7.10 0.01
C HIS A 306 16.11 -8.54 0.13
N PRO A 307 15.95 -9.08 1.34
CA PRO A 307 15.19 -10.31 1.57
C PRO A 307 13.77 -10.16 1.02
N VAL A 308 13.30 -11.19 0.30
CA VAL A 308 11.95 -11.19 -0.29
C VAL A 308 10.99 -11.77 0.74
N GLU A 309 10.17 -10.89 1.34
CA GLU A 309 9.21 -11.24 2.39
C GLU A 309 7.75 -11.01 1.96
N ALA A 310 7.53 -10.41 0.77
CA ALA A 310 6.23 -10.21 0.14
C ALA A 310 6.32 -10.53 -1.36
N ASN A 311 5.58 -9.79 -2.19
CA ASN A 311 5.51 -10.01 -3.64
C ASN A 311 6.43 -9.09 -4.46
N GLU A 312 7.37 -8.42 -3.84
CA GLU A 312 8.33 -7.52 -4.48
C GLU A 312 9.74 -8.09 -4.41
N VAL A 313 10.47 -8.05 -5.54
CA VAL A 313 11.83 -8.57 -5.67
C VAL A 313 12.73 -7.50 -6.26
N PHE A 314 13.78 -7.14 -5.53
CA PHE A 314 14.74 -6.12 -5.94
C PHE A 314 16.08 -6.81 -6.26
N LEU A 315 16.58 -6.60 -7.48
CA LEU A 315 17.79 -7.26 -7.99
C LEU A 315 18.81 -6.26 -8.51
N ARG A 316 20.09 -6.55 -8.25
CA ARG A 316 21.17 -5.90 -8.98
C ARG A 316 21.19 -6.40 -10.42
N ALA A 317 21.09 -5.47 -11.36
CA ALA A 317 21.20 -5.75 -12.79
C ALA A 317 21.84 -4.56 -13.49
N THR A 318 22.85 -4.81 -14.31
CA THR A 318 23.43 -3.78 -15.15
C THR A 318 22.42 -3.33 -16.22
N PRO A 319 22.59 -2.13 -16.82
CA PRO A 319 21.72 -1.69 -17.90
C PRO A 319 21.64 -2.68 -19.07
N ASP A 320 22.74 -3.36 -19.41
CA ASP A 320 22.77 -4.36 -20.48
C ASP A 320 22.00 -5.63 -20.10
N GLU A 321 22.11 -6.10 -18.86
CA GLU A 321 21.34 -7.23 -18.34
C GLU A 321 19.84 -6.90 -18.31
N ALA A 322 19.46 -5.72 -17.83
CA ALA A 322 18.08 -5.26 -17.84
C ALA A 322 17.52 -5.15 -19.26
N ALA A 323 18.31 -4.65 -20.22
CA ALA A 323 17.96 -4.62 -21.63
C ALA A 323 17.80 -6.03 -22.23
N ALA A 324 18.66 -6.97 -21.86
CA ALA A 324 18.57 -8.36 -22.29
C ALA A 324 17.30 -9.06 -21.78
N LEU A 325 16.90 -8.82 -20.53
CA LEU A 325 15.62 -9.29 -19.98
C LEU A 325 14.43 -8.69 -20.73
N ARG A 326 14.43 -7.38 -20.99
CA ARG A 326 13.38 -6.71 -21.76
C ARG A 326 13.31 -7.19 -23.21
N ALA A 327 14.44 -7.51 -23.84
CA ALA A 327 14.47 -8.08 -25.18
C ALA A 327 13.79 -9.47 -25.26
N LYS A 328 13.72 -10.21 -24.15
CA LYS A 328 12.96 -11.46 -24.02
C LYS A 328 11.46 -11.23 -23.78
N GLY A 329 11.02 -9.98 -23.56
CA GLY A 329 9.62 -9.60 -23.40
C GLY A 329 9.18 -9.36 -21.95
N PHE A 330 10.10 -9.33 -20.99
CA PHE A 330 9.78 -9.05 -19.59
C PHE A 330 9.69 -7.54 -19.33
N ASP A 331 8.58 -7.11 -18.70
CA ASP A 331 8.34 -5.72 -18.31
C ASP A 331 8.53 -5.53 -16.81
N PHE A 332 9.38 -4.60 -16.42
CA PHE A 332 9.66 -4.24 -15.02
C PHE A 332 10.21 -2.81 -14.94
N TYR A 333 10.25 -2.25 -13.74
CA TYR A 333 10.84 -0.93 -13.51
C TYR A 333 12.35 -1.03 -13.24
N ASP A 334 13.11 -0.07 -13.78
CA ASP A 334 14.39 0.32 -13.21
C ASP A 334 14.10 1.07 -11.92
N TRP A 335 14.68 0.62 -10.79
CA TRP A 335 14.41 1.20 -9.48
C TRP A 335 15.42 2.27 -9.10
N ALA A 336 16.69 1.94 -9.29
CA ALA A 336 17.82 2.84 -9.13
C ALA A 336 18.91 2.47 -10.14
N PRO A 337 19.99 3.26 -10.29
CA PRO A 337 21.10 2.91 -11.15
C PRO A 337 21.68 1.52 -10.80
N GLY A 338 21.54 0.56 -11.70
CA GLY A 338 21.99 -0.84 -11.49
C GLY A 338 21.03 -1.71 -10.67
N GLU A 339 19.79 -1.26 -10.49
CA GLU A 339 18.76 -1.97 -9.72
C GLU A 339 17.45 -2.07 -10.49
N ILE A 340 16.82 -3.25 -10.46
CA ILE A 340 15.50 -3.48 -11.04
C ILE A 340 14.53 -3.95 -9.96
N ARG A 341 13.26 -3.57 -10.11
CA ARG A 341 12.16 -4.04 -9.27
C ARG A 341 11.22 -4.93 -10.08
N LEU A 342 10.99 -6.13 -9.59
CA LEU A 342 9.99 -7.07 -10.10
C LEU A 342 8.87 -7.19 -9.08
N VAL A 343 7.62 -7.18 -9.55
CA VAL A 343 6.43 -7.35 -8.71
C VAL A 343 5.59 -8.49 -9.29
N THR A 344 5.25 -9.46 -8.46
CA THR A 344 4.33 -10.53 -8.82
C THR A 344 2.93 -10.21 -8.29
N ALA A 345 1.91 -10.73 -8.96
CA ALA A 345 0.52 -10.57 -8.60
C ALA A 345 -0.18 -11.92 -8.46
N TRP A 346 -1.39 -11.90 -7.94
CA TRP A 346 -2.21 -13.10 -7.77
C TRP A 346 -2.46 -13.86 -9.07
N ASP A 347 -2.48 -13.16 -10.23
CA ASP A 347 -2.72 -13.69 -11.57
C ASP A 347 -1.47 -13.76 -12.46
N SER A 348 -0.26 -13.53 -11.91
CA SER A 348 0.99 -13.73 -12.65
C SER A 348 1.06 -15.18 -13.15
N ASP A 349 1.25 -15.37 -14.45
CA ASP A 349 1.31 -16.71 -15.08
C ASP A 349 2.55 -17.47 -14.60
N GLU A 350 2.39 -18.72 -14.18
CA GLU A 350 3.48 -19.53 -13.64
C GLU A 350 4.57 -19.85 -14.68
N GLY A 351 4.18 -19.98 -15.96
CA GLY A 351 5.13 -20.16 -17.05
C GLY A 351 5.95 -18.90 -17.31
N ASP A 352 5.32 -17.71 -17.25
CA ASP A 352 6.02 -16.44 -17.37
C ASP A 352 6.98 -16.20 -16.18
N VAL A 353 6.58 -16.59 -14.96
CA VAL A 353 7.44 -16.53 -13.75
C VAL A 353 8.63 -17.47 -13.90
N GLY A 354 8.41 -18.72 -14.34
CA GLY A 354 9.49 -19.69 -14.60
C GLY A 354 10.46 -19.19 -15.66
N ALA A 355 9.95 -18.67 -16.78
CA ALA A 355 10.78 -18.13 -17.86
C ALA A 355 11.63 -16.92 -17.41
N LEU A 356 11.07 -16.06 -16.54
CA LEU A 356 11.84 -14.95 -15.95
C LEU A 356 12.88 -15.47 -14.96
N ALA A 357 12.56 -16.45 -14.13
CA ALA A 357 13.49 -17.07 -13.19
C ALA A 357 14.69 -17.69 -13.94
N ASP A 358 14.44 -18.46 -15.01
CA ASP A 358 15.50 -19.04 -15.85
C ASP A 358 16.36 -17.93 -16.50
N ALA A 359 15.73 -16.84 -16.93
CA ALA A 359 16.44 -15.71 -17.52
C ALA A 359 17.31 -14.95 -16.52
N ILE A 360 16.87 -14.82 -15.26
CA ILE A 360 17.63 -14.22 -14.16
C ILE A 360 18.82 -15.11 -13.78
N ALA A 361 18.61 -16.44 -13.66
CA ALA A 361 19.65 -17.39 -13.32
C ALA A 361 20.76 -17.47 -14.40
N ALA A 362 20.48 -17.03 -15.64
CA ALA A 362 21.42 -17.00 -16.75
C ALA A 362 22.18 -15.66 -16.89
N LEU A 363 21.92 -14.65 -16.03
CA LEU A 363 22.68 -13.39 -15.97
C LEU A 363 24.02 -13.58 -15.26
#